data_628a57677723bbec63f848bcfd8f4ae3
#
_entry.id   628a57677723bbec63f848bcfd8f4ae3
#
_cell.length_a   1.000
_cell.length_b   1.000
_cell.length_c   1.000
_cell.angle_alpha   90.00
_cell.angle_beta   90.00
_cell.angle_gamma   90.00
#
_symmetry.space_group_name_H-M   'P 1'
#
loop_
_entity.id
_entity.type
_entity.pdbx_description
1 polymer ?
#
loop_
_entity_poly.entity_id
_entity_poly.type
_entity_poly.pdbx_seq_one_letter_code
_entity_poly.pdbx_strand_id
1 'polypeptide(L)'
;MRRRDFMTAIGGAAVTWPFAANAQHLTKLPTIGFLGQLTSSAMSKWTGAFVQRLRELGWVEGRTVAIEYRWAEGRSERFAEVAAELVRLKVDVIVTGGTAAIMAAKQATSVIPIVFAVAGDPVGTGLVASLARPGGNLTGLSNLSADLPGKRLELLGEVVPGLRRLAILANISTPIGAVEMRGVQAAAGTLGLAVTPLEIRRAEDLAPAIEPLKGHADGLYVVTEALANTNRFEINTLALAARLSTMHGEKGYVEAGGLMSYGPSFPDLYQRAAVYVDKILKGAKPSDLPVEQPTKFELVINRKTANALGLTVSSMLLAQADEVIE
;
A
#
# COMPACT_ATOMS: atom_id res chain seq x y z
N MET A 1 82.73 33.45 41.95
CA MET A 1 83.42 32.70 40.84
C MET A 1 82.34 32.01 40.07
N ARG A 2 82.25 32.52 39.08
CA ARG A 2 82.03 32.54 37.61
C ARG A 2 80.66 32.00 37.20
N ARG A 3 79.84 32.97 36.99
CA ARG A 3 78.73 33.11 36.02
C ARG A 3 79.17 32.60 34.64
N ARG A 4 78.90 31.31 34.29
CA ARG A 4 79.00 30.84 32.88
C ARG A 4 78.61 29.40 32.68
N ASP A 5 77.52 28.93 33.25
CA ASP A 5 76.97 27.64 32.88
C ASP A 5 75.40 27.60 32.96
N PHE A 6 74.77 28.70 32.56
CA PHE A 6 73.33 28.84 32.62
C PHE A 6 72.72 29.10 31.24
N MET A 7 73.28 28.53 30.23
CA MET A 7 72.75 28.75 28.87
C MET A 7 72.95 27.50 27.99
N THR A 8 72.36 26.38 28.31
CA THR A 8 72.16 25.30 27.33
C THR A 8 71.16 24.26 27.87
N ALA A 9 69.91 24.67 28.02
CA ALA A 9 68.81 23.71 28.24
C ALA A 9 67.49 24.32 27.80
N ILE A 10 67.44 24.99 26.63
CA ILE A 10 66.21 25.35 25.96
C ILE A 10 66.31 24.76 24.55
N GLY A 11 65.97 23.53 24.44
CA GLY A 11 65.94 22.81 23.17
C GLY A 11 64.96 21.64 23.26
N GLY A 12 63.77 21.80 22.74
CA GLY A 12 62.96 20.64 22.41
C GLY A 12 61.69 20.39 23.20
N ALA A 13 60.92 21.42 23.52
CA ALA A 13 59.47 21.18 23.73
C ALA A 13 58.81 21.05 22.35
N ALA A 14 58.89 19.92 21.73
CA ALA A 14 58.07 19.56 20.61
C ALA A 14 56.61 19.58 21.07
N VAL A 15 55.87 20.58 20.65
CA VAL A 15 54.44 20.67 20.82
C VAL A 15 53.82 19.53 19.98
N THR A 16 53.68 18.36 20.58
CA THR A 16 52.79 17.32 20.04
C THR A 16 51.37 17.80 20.25
N TRP A 17 50.86 18.53 19.28
CA TRP A 17 49.43 18.74 19.15
C TRP A 17 48.79 17.34 19.07
N PRO A 18 47.88 16.99 19.96
CA PRO A 18 47.11 15.80 19.75
C PRO A 18 46.28 16.10 18.49
N PHE A 19 46.63 15.48 17.39
CA PHE A 19 45.65 15.22 16.33
C PHE A 19 44.54 14.41 17.02
N ALA A 20 43.54 15.10 17.55
CA ALA A 20 42.28 14.48 17.86
C ALA A 20 41.81 13.91 16.53
N ALA A 21 42.15 12.66 16.31
CA ALA A 21 41.47 11.84 15.31
C ALA A 21 40.01 11.94 15.68
N ASN A 22 39.28 12.79 14.98
CA ASN A 22 37.82 12.63 14.85
C ASN A 22 37.66 11.25 14.21
N ALA A 23 37.69 10.22 15.04
CA ALA A 23 37.09 8.96 14.71
C ALA A 23 35.64 9.33 14.39
N GLN A 24 35.34 9.50 13.11
CA GLN A 24 33.99 9.50 12.61
C GLN A 24 33.41 8.21 13.20
N HIS A 25 32.65 8.33 14.28
CA HIS A 25 31.68 7.33 14.62
C HIS A 25 30.91 7.14 13.30
N LEU A 26 31.12 6.02 12.66
CA LEU A 26 30.25 5.55 11.61
C LEU A 26 28.89 5.44 12.28
N THR A 27 28.18 6.56 12.35
CA THR A 27 26.82 6.61 12.84
C THR A 27 26.06 5.70 11.89
N LYS A 28 25.60 4.57 12.41
CA LYS A 28 24.80 3.62 11.68
C LYS A 28 23.69 4.41 10.99
N LEU A 29 23.59 4.31 9.67
CA LEU A 29 22.52 4.97 8.94
C LEU A 29 21.17 4.54 9.50
N PRO A 30 20.22 5.46 9.68
CA PRO A 30 18.84 5.08 9.94
C PRO A 30 18.38 4.06 8.92
N THR A 31 17.69 3.02 9.37
CA THR A 31 17.32 1.89 8.53
C THR A 31 15.79 1.77 8.44
N ILE A 32 15.27 1.84 7.22
CA ILE A 32 13.86 1.60 6.91
C ILE A 32 13.70 0.14 6.54
N GLY A 33 12.83 -0.60 7.23
CA GLY A 33 12.38 -1.92 6.80
C GLY A 33 11.16 -1.79 5.90
N PHE A 34 11.26 -2.20 4.65
CA PHE A 34 10.14 -2.17 3.71
C PHE A 34 9.57 -3.58 3.52
N LEU A 35 8.37 -3.81 4.09
CA LEU A 35 7.61 -5.04 3.91
C LEU A 35 6.68 -4.88 2.71
N GLY A 36 7.09 -5.38 1.56
CA GLY A 36 6.29 -5.39 0.34
C GLY A 36 5.36 -6.58 0.28
N GLN A 37 4.08 -6.34 0.02
CA GLN A 37 3.07 -7.39 -0.07
C GLN A 37 3.22 -8.26 -1.33
N LEU A 38 3.54 -7.62 -2.45
CA LEU A 38 3.66 -8.24 -3.76
C LEU A 38 5.14 -8.43 -4.13
N THR A 39 5.41 -8.74 -5.40
CA THR A 39 6.77 -8.75 -5.92
C THR A 39 7.31 -7.33 -6.08
N SER A 40 8.63 -7.19 -6.09
CA SER A 40 9.30 -5.90 -6.34
C SER A 40 8.83 -5.24 -7.64
N SER A 41 8.68 -6.01 -8.71
CA SER A 41 8.20 -5.50 -10.00
C SER A 41 6.77 -4.98 -9.94
N ALA A 42 5.87 -5.71 -9.27
CA ALA A 42 4.46 -5.30 -9.14
C ALA A 42 4.30 -4.02 -8.30
N MET A 43 5.18 -3.78 -7.34
CA MET A 43 5.16 -2.58 -6.49
C MET A 43 6.09 -1.46 -6.97
N SER A 44 6.76 -1.61 -8.12
CA SER A 44 7.82 -0.68 -8.57
C SER A 44 7.36 0.78 -8.66
N LYS A 45 6.15 1.04 -9.15
CA LYS A 45 5.57 2.39 -9.23
C LYS A 45 5.37 3.00 -7.84
N TRP A 46 4.87 2.22 -6.87
CA TRP A 46 4.60 2.68 -5.51
C TRP A 46 5.90 2.90 -4.73
N THR A 47 6.80 1.92 -4.81
CA THR A 47 8.12 1.98 -4.17
C THR A 47 8.96 3.12 -4.76
N GLY A 48 8.89 3.32 -6.09
CA GLY A 48 9.56 4.43 -6.77
C GLY A 48 9.08 5.80 -6.26
N ALA A 49 7.76 5.98 -6.12
CA ALA A 49 7.18 7.21 -5.58
C ALA A 49 7.60 7.47 -4.11
N PHE A 50 7.63 6.42 -3.29
CA PHE A 50 8.12 6.47 -1.91
C PHE A 50 9.60 6.89 -1.85
N VAL A 51 10.49 6.21 -2.57
CA VAL A 51 11.93 6.47 -2.57
C VAL A 51 12.24 7.86 -3.14
N GLN A 52 11.55 8.25 -4.21
CA GLN A 52 11.70 9.60 -4.79
C GLN A 52 11.36 10.67 -3.75
N ARG A 53 10.25 10.51 -3.00
CA ARG A 53 9.88 11.47 -1.96
C ARG A 53 10.84 11.48 -0.79
N LEU A 54 11.36 10.34 -0.36
CA LEU A 54 12.42 10.28 0.63
C LEU A 54 13.65 11.08 0.19
N ARG A 55 14.07 10.94 -1.07
CA ARG A 55 15.20 11.69 -1.64
C ARG A 55 14.96 13.20 -1.59
N GLU A 56 13.75 13.66 -1.95
CA GLU A 56 13.36 15.07 -1.88
C GLU A 56 13.40 15.63 -0.44
N LEU A 57 13.16 14.76 0.56
CA LEU A 57 13.24 15.10 1.98
C LEU A 57 14.66 14.99 2.56
N GLY A 58 15.66 14.62 1.73
CA GLY A 58 17.07 14.52 2.12
C GLY A 58 17.51 13.10 2.51
N TRP A 59 16.62 12.10 2.44
CA TRP A 59 16.91 10.70 2.73
C TRP A 59 17.33 9.97 1.45
N VAL A 60 18.63 9.90 1.21
CA VAL A 60 19.21 9.25 0.03
C VAL A 60 19.70 7.86 0.41
N GLU A 61 19.10 6.84 -0.21
CA GLU A 61 19.46 5.43 0.01
C GLU A 61 20.94 5.18 -0.20
N GLY A 62 21.57 4.47 0.74
CA GLY A 62 23.00 4.19 0.78
C GLY A 62 23.89 5.37 1.20
N ARG A 63 23.32 6.57 1.44
CA ARG A 63 24.07 7.76 1.87
C ARG A 63 23.59 8.35 3.20
N THR A 64 22.29 8.59 3.36
CA THR A 64 21.70 9.16 4.57
C THR A 64 20.67 8.24 5.23
N VAL A 65 20.24 7.20 4.53
CA VAL A 65 19.33 6.17 4.99
C VAL A 65 19.67 4.84 4.34
N ALA A 66 19.45 3.73 5.05
CA ALA A 66 19.45 2.39 4.47
C ALA A 66 17.99 1.89 4.33
N ILE A 67 17.70 1.13 3.28
CA ILE A 67 16.38 0.53 3.08
C ILE A 67 16.55 -0.98 2.91
N GLU A 68 15.95 -1.74 3.82
CA GLU A 68 15.92 -3.19 3.82
C GLU A 68 14.61 -3.67 3.20
N TYR A 69 14.63 -4.01 1.93
CA TYR A 69 13.45 -4.50 1.22
C TYR A 69 13.22 -5.99 1.48
N ARG A 70 12.00 -6.35 1.82
CA ARG A 70 11.53 -7.74 1.93
C ARG A 70 10.20 -7.89 1.25
N TRP A 71 10.10 -8.89 0.39
CA TRP A 71 8.93 -9.10 -0.47
C TRP A 71 8.23 -10.39 -0.11
N ALA A 72 6.95 -10.31 0.20
CA ALA A 72 6.12 -11.48 0.49
C ALA A 72 5.55 -12.16 -0.76
N GLU A 73 5.68 -11.52 -1.93
CA GLU A 73 5.32 -12.08 -3.24
C GLU A 73 3.86 -12.53 -3.35
N GLY A 74 2.95 -11.78 -2.68
CA GLY A 74 1.51 -12.07 -2.65
C GLY A 74 1.12 -13.20 -1.71
N ARG A 75 2.07 -13.81 -1.02
CA ARG A 75 1.84 -14.90 -0.07
C ARG A 75 1.62 -14.35 1.33
N SER A 76 0.36 -14.34 1.76
CA SER A 76 -0.03 -13.77 3.06
C SER A 76 0.60 -14.51 4.26
N GLU A 77 0.87 -15.80 4.12
CA GLU A 77 1.55 -16.62 5.13
C GLU A 77 2.99 -16.16 5.42
N ARG A 78 3.63 -15.44 4.48
CA ARG A 78 4.98 -14.89 4.64
C ARG A 78 5.02 -13.58 5.42
N PHE A 79 3.90 -12.89 5.60
CA PHE A 79 3.93 -11.58 6.26
C PHE A 79 4.50 -11.63 7.67
N ALA A 80 4.15 -12.64 8.46
CA ALA A 80 4.65 -12.80 9.82
C ALA A 80 6.18 -13.08 9.86
N GLU A 81 6.67 -13.93 8.96
CA GLU A 81 8.10 -14.23 8.82
C GLU A 81 8.89 -12.98 8.46
N VAL A 82 8.44 -12.27 7.42
CA VAL A 82 9.09 -11.04 6.93
C VAL A 82 9.08 -9.95 8.00
N ALA A 83 7.97 -9.76 8.70
CA ALA A 83 7.89 -8.79 9.79
C ALA A 83 8.88 -9.14 10.92
N ALA A 84 8.96 -10.42 11.32
CA ALA A 84 9.90 -10.87 12.34
C ALA A 84 11.37 -10.71 11.90
N GLU A 85 11.67 -10.87 10.60
CA GLU A 85 13.01 -10.61 10.06
C GLU A 85 13.39 -9.13 10.21
N LEU A 86 12.51 -8.19 9.82
CA LEU A 86 12.76 -6.76 9.98
C LEU A 86 12.95 -6.36 11.45
N VAL A 87 12.21 -6.98 12.36
CA VAL A 87 12.41 -6.77 13.80
C VAL A 87 13.79 -7.27 14.25
N ARG A 88 14.25 -8.44 13.79
CA ARG A 88 15.61 -8.95 14.09
C ARG A 88 16.72 -8.06 13.55
N LEU A 89 16.51 -7.44 12.39
CA LEU A 89 17.42 -6.46 11.79
C LEU A 89 17.48 -5.14 12.58
N LYS A 90 16.56 -4.94 13.54
CA LYS A 90 16.46 -3.73 14.36
C LYS A 90 16.38 -2.47 13.49
N VAL A 91 15.47 -2.49 12.52
CA VAL A 91 15.18 -1.32 11.69
C VAL A 91 14.58 -0.20 12.54
N ASP A 92 14.78 1.06 12.14
CA ASP A 92 14.30 2.22 12.88
C ASP A 92 12.82 2.53 12.62
N VAL A 93 12.31 2.10 11.46
CA VAL A 93 10.90 2.20 11.08
C VAL A 93 10.53 1.11 10.09
N ILE A 94 9.34 0.51 10.21
CA ILE A 94 8.79 -0.43 9.24
C ILE A 94 7.79 0.31 8.36
N VAL A 95 7.92 0.18 7.04
CA VAL A 95 6.96 0.68 6.05
C VAL A 95 6.28 -0.51 5.39
N THR A 96 4.95 -0.48 5.33
CA THR A 96 4.18 -1.54 4.68
C THR A 96 2.83 -1.00 4.17
N GLY A 97 2.04 -1.84 3.53
CA GLY A 97 0.69 -1.54 3.09
C GLY A 97 -0.15 -2.82 3.05
N GLY A 98 -1.49 -2.65 2.96
CA GLY A 98 -2.44 -3.75 3.04
C GLY A 98 -2.64 -4.29 4.44
N THR A 99 -3.90 -4.37 4.83
CA THR A 99 -4.33 -4.67 6.20
C THR A 99 -3.66 -5.90 6.81
N ALA A 100 -3.52 -7.00 6.04
CA ALA A 100 -2.92 -8.23 6.55
C ALA A 100 -1.42 -8.07 6.88
N ALA A 101 -0.64 -7.40 6.01
CA ALA A 101 0.77 -7.15 6.26
C ALA A 101 0.99 -6.17 7.41
N ILE A 102 0.13 -5.15 7.54
CA ILE A 102 0.16 -4.21 8.67
C ILE A 102 -0.12 -4.94 9.98
N MET A 103 -1.12 -5.84 10.01
CA MET A 103 -1.41 -6.65 11.19
C MET A 103 -0.25 -7.55 11.58
N ALA A 104 0.41 -8.18 10.61
CA ALA A 104 1.60 -8.99 10.86
C ALA A 104 2.75 -8.15 11.46
N ALA A 105 3.00 -6.95 10.95
CA ALA A 105 3.99 -6.03 11.50
C ALA A 105 3.61 -5.59 12.93
N LYS A 106 2.33 -5.25 13.17
CA LYS A 106 1.80 -4.91 14.50
C LYS A 106 1.99 -6.03 15.53
N GLN A 107 1.80 -7.28 15.12
CA GLN A 107 2.00 -8.45 15.98
C GLN A 107 3.48 -8.71 16.27
N ALA A 108 4.37 -8.41 15.31
CA ALA A 108 5.80 -8.66 15.44
C ALA A 108 6.50 -7.66 16.38
N THR A 109 5.99 -6.43 16.52
CA THR A 109 6.60 -5.40 17.38
C THR A 109 5.59 -4.40 17.92
N SER A 110 5.75 -4.02 19.19
CA SER A 110 5.07 -2.89 19.80
C SER A 110 5.97 -1.65 19.98
N VAL A 111 7.24 -1.74 19.56
CA VAL A 111 8.28 -0.73 19.81
C VAL A 111 8.71 -0.03 18.52
N ILE A 112 9.04 -0.81 17.48
CA ILE A 112 9.47 -0.23 16.21
C ILE A 112 8.29 0.50 15.57
N PRO A 113 8.41 1.80 15.21
CA PRO A 113 7.41 2.55 14.47
C PRO A 113 6.97 1.83 13.19
N ILE A 114 5.69 1.82 12.92
CA ILE A 114 5.12 1.23 11.70
C ILE A 114 4.35 2.33 10.96
N VAL A 115 4.79 2.62 9.74
CA VAL A 115 4.09 3.52 8.80
C VAL A 115 3.39 2.67 7.75
N PHE A 116 2.07 2.72 7.72
CA PHE A 116 1.33 2.06 6.66
C PHE A 116 0.94 3.06 5.56
N ALA A 117 1.30 2.73 4.33
CA ALA A 117 0.98 3.55 3.17
C ALA A 117 -0.47 3.36 2.69
N VAL A 118 -1.03 2.15 2.88
CA VAL A 118 -2.36 1.78 2.39
C VAL A 118 -3.02 0.86 3.42
N ALA A 119 -4.04 1.33 4.11
CA ALA A 119 -4.89 0.52 5.00
C ALA A 119 -6.35 0.65 4.56
N GLY A 120 -7.07 -0.46 4.46
CA GLY A 120 -8.45 -0.50 3.96
C GLY A 120 -9.41 0.29 4.86
N ASP A 121 -9.54 -0.17 6.09
CA ASP A 121 -10.28 0.47 7.18
C ASP A 121 -9.46 0.30 8.46
N PRO A 122 -8.58 1.24 8.79
CA PRO A 122 -7.67 1.07 9.91
C PRO A 122 -8.37 1.08 11.29
N VAL A 123 -9.55 1.66 11.42
CA VAL A 123 -10.34 1.64 12.65
C VAL A 123 -11.20 0.38 12.71
N GLY A 124 -11.99 0.11 11.69
CA GLY A 124 -12.88 -1.05 11.65
C GLY A 124 -12.16 -2.40 11.67
N THR A 125 -10.91 -2.44 11.19
CA THR A 125 -10.05 -3.62 11.28
C THR A 125 -9.22 -3.71 12.57
N GLY A 126 -9.34 -2.71 13.48
CA GLY A 126 -8.63 -2.70 14.76
C GLY A 126 -7.13 -2.42 14.68
N LEU A 127 -6.65 -1.86 13.57
CA LEU A 127 -5.25 -1.44 13.44
C LEU A 127 -4.93 -0.28 14.37
N VAL A 128 -5.79 0.73 14.42
CA VAL A 128 -5.68 1.93 15.25
C VAL A 128 -6.97 2.20 16.03
N ALA A 129 -6.87 2.93 17.14
CA ALA A 129 -8.04 3.26 17.97
C ALA A 129 -8.94 4.32 17.29
N SER A 130 -8.34 5.30 16.64
CA SER A 130 -9.03 6.31 15.81
C SER A 130 -8.08 6.92 14.80
N LEU A 131 -8.61 7.58 13.77
CA LEU A 131 -7.76 8.26 12.77
C LEU A 131 -6.99 9.43 13.37
N ALA A 132 -7.63 10.22 14.22
CA ALA A 132 -7.02 11.41 14.84
C ALA A 132 -5.94 11.05 15.89
N ARG A 133 -6.12 9.93 16.59
CA ARG A 133 -5.20 9.43 17.63
C ARG A 133 -5.03 7.93 17.47
N PRO A 134 -4.10 7.50 16.59
CA PRO A 134 -3.92 6.09 16.28
C PRO A 134 -3.50 5.26 17.51
N GLY A 135 -2.68 5.87 18.38
CA GLY A 135 -2.13 5.20 19.57
C GLY A 135 -1.03 4.18 19.20
N GLY A 136 -0.27 3.77 20.20
CA GLY A 136 0.78 2.77 20.02
C GLY A 136 1.89 3.21 19.06
N ASN A 137 2.41 2.25 18.29
CA ASN A 137 3.52 2.44 17.36
C ASN A 137 3.11 2.49 15.87
N LEU A 138 1.81 2.59 15.57
CA LEU A 138 1.27 2.61 14.21
C LEU A 138 0.75 3.99 13.81
N THR A 139 1.03 4.39 12.57
CA THR A 139 0.40 5.54 11.90
C THR A 139 0.50 5.37 10.38
N GLY A 140 -0.15 6.21 9.59
CA GLY A 140 -0.06 6.15 8.13
C GLY A 140 -1.29 6.69 7.41
N LEU A 141 -1.69 6.00 6.32
CA LEU A 141 -2.73 6.45 5.40
C LEU A 141 -3.79 5.38 5.15
N SER A 142 -5.06 5.78 5.27
CA SER A 142 -6.20 4.97 4.81
C SER A 142 -6.36 5.10 3.30
N ASN A 143 -6.95 4.07 2.67
CA ASN A 143 -7.40 4.14 1.28
C ASN A 143 -8.92 4.23 1.14
N LEU A 144 -9.65 4.32 2.25
CA LEU A 144 -11.11 4.43 2.31
C LEU A 144 -11.87 3.32 1.57
N SER A 145 -11.29 2.12 1.46
CA SER A 145 -11.90 1.06 0.66
C SER A 145 -13.30 0.67 1.15
N ALA A 146 -13.56 0.80 2.45
CA ALA A 146 -14.87 0.51 3.04
C ALA A 146 -15.94 1.59 2.75
N ASP A 147 -15.54 2.82 2.40
CA ASP A 147 -16.44 3.96 2.18
C ASP A 147 -16.82 4.15 0.70
N LEU A 148 -16.07 3.53 -0.21
CA LEU A 148 -16.21 3.73 -1.66
C LEU A 148 -17.17 2.78 -2.39
N PRO A 149 -17.69 1.67 -1.84
CA PRO A 149 -18.52 0.73 -2.58
C PRO A 149 -19.70 1.36 -3.28
N GLY A 150 -20.42 2.28 -2.62
CA GLY A 150 -21.55 2.98 -3.24
C GLY A 150 -21.16 3.71 -4.52
N LYS A 151 -20.14 4.56 -4.48
CA LYS A 151 -19.66 5.30 -5.65
C LYS A 151 -19.15 4.39 -6.76
N ARG A 152 -18.45 3.30 -6.42
CA ARG A 152 -17.99 2.31 -7.39
C ARG A 152 -19.16 1.63 -8.12
N LEU A 153 -20.22 1.27 -7.38
CA LEU A 153 -21.40 0.63 -7.99
C LEU A 153 -22.22 1.61 -8.83
N GLU A 154 -22.33 2.87 -8.42
CA GLU A 154 -22.94 3.93 -9.27
C GLU A 154 -22.20 4.05 -10.60
N LEU A 155 -20.86 4.19 -10.56
CA LEU A 155 -20.02 4.29 -11.77
C LEU A 155 -20.13 3.03 -12.65
N LEU A 156 -20.16 1.83 -12.05
CA LEU A 156 -20.36 0.60 -12.80
C LEU A 156 -21.74 0.58 -13.49
N GLY A 157 -22.78 1.05 -12.80
CA GLY A 157 -24.13 1.17 -13.36
C GLY A 157 -24.23 2.14 -14.54
N GLU A 158 -23.41 3.21 -14.56
CA GLU A 158 -23.34 4.14 -15.70
C GLU A 158 -22.75 3.49 -16.96
N VAL A 159 -21.84 2.49 -16.79
CA VAL A 159 -21.20 1.77 -17.91
C VAL A 159 -21.99 0.55 -18.34
N VAL A 160 -22.70 -0.08 -17.41
CA VAL A 160 -23.42 -1.35 -17.65
C VAL A 160 -24.93 -1.10 -17.62
N PRO A 161 -25.56 -0.79 -18.77
CA PRO A 161 -26.99 -0.58 -18.83
C PRO A 161 -27.76 -1.81 -18.34
N GLY A 162 -28.63 -1.62 -17.34
CA GLY A 162 -29.44 -2.70 -16.79
C GLY A 162 -28.67 -3.65 -15.85
N LEU A 163 -27.58 -3.20 -15.24
CA LEU A 163 -26.91 -3.91 -14.15
C LEU A 163 -27.94 -4.30 -13.08
N ARG A 164 -28.09 -5.59 -12.82
CA ARG A 164 -29.02 -6.13 -11.81
C ARG A 164 -28.41 -7.22 -10.93
N ARG A 165 -27.41 -7.93 -11.43
CA ARG A 165 -26.81 -9.09 -10.76
C ARG A 165 -25.32 -8.82 -10.60
N LEU A 166 -24.89 -8.64 -9.37
CA LEU A 166 -23.50 -8.33 -9.01
C LEU A 166 -22.88 -9.54 -8.31
N ALA A 167 -21.75 -10.03 -8.82
CA ALA A 167 -20.89 -10.91 -8.06
C ALA A 167 -19.85 -10.08 -7.28
N ILE A 168 -19.48 -10.52 -6.08
CA ILE A 168 -18.46 -9.87 -5.24
C ILE A 168 -17.39 -10.88 -4.91
N LEU A 169 -16.18 -10.71 -5.43
CA LEU A 169 -15.03 -11.55 -5.16
C LEU A 169 -14.23 -10.99 -3.99
N ALA A 170 -14.09 -11.77 -2.92
CA ALA A 170 -13.33 -11.38 -1.73
C ALA A 170 -12.66 -12.55 -1.03
N ASN A 171 -11.48 -12.32 -0.49
CA ASN A 171 -10.86 -13.23 0.46
C ASN A 171 -11.37 -12.91 1.88
N ILE A 172 -12.39 -13.61 2.33
CA ILE A 172 -13.02 -13.38 3.63
C ILE A 172 -12.17 -13.85 4.82
N SER A 173 -11.07 -14.56 4.59
CA SER A 173 -10.12 -14.89 5.66
C SER A 173 -9.32 -13.66 6.12
N THR A 174 -9.38 -12.57 5.37
CA THR A 174 -8.76 -11.29 5.74
C THR A 174 -9.80 -10.35 6.34
N PRO A 175 -9.45 -9.57 7.38
CA PRO A 175 -10.38 -8.60 7.98
C PRO A 175 -10.95 -7.61 6.97
N ILE A 176 -10.12 -7.10 6.06
CA ILE A 176 -10.57 -6.14 5.05
C ILE A 176 -11.51 -6.78 4.02
N GLY A 177 -11.26 -8.04 3.63
CA GLY A 177 -12.14 -8.78 2.73
C GLY A 177 -13.55 -8.90 3.29
N ALA A 178 -13.67 -9.26 4.57
CA ALA A 178 -14.95 -9.36 5.24
C ALA A 178 -15.65 -8.00 5.44
N VAL A 179 -14.89 -6.93 5.75
CA VAL A 179 -15.44 -5.57 5.94
C VAL A 179 -15.94 -5.01 4.62
N GLU A 180 -15.12 -5.03 3.56
CA GLU A 180 -15.50 -4.48 2.26
C GLU A 180 -16.62 -5.29 1.59
N MET A 181 -16.61 -6.62 1.72
CA MET A 181 -17.72 -7.48 1.24
C MET A 181 -19.06 -6.99 1.80
N ARG A 182 -19.15 -6.78 3.12
CA ARG A 182 -20.39 -6.28 3.75
C ARG A 182 -20.76 -4.88 3.26
N GLY A 183 -19.77 -3.99 3.07
CA GLY A 183 -19.99 -2.64 2.53
C GLY A 183 -20.56 -2.67 1.12
N VAL A 184 -20.02 -3.53 0.26
CA VAL A 184 -20.52 -3.71 -1.12
C VAL A 184 -21.92 -4.31 -1.13
N GLN A 185 -22.19 -5.32 -0.28
CA GLN A 185 -23.53 -5.90 -0.14
C GLN A 185 -24.57 -4.86 0.30
N ALA A 186 -24.24 -4.02 1.29
CA ALA A 186 -25.13 -2.95 1.74
C ALA A 186 -25.38 -1.91 0.63
N ALA A 187 -24.36 -1.47 -0.07
CA ALA A 187 -24.48 -0.53 -1.19
C ALA A 187 -25.30 -1.12 -2.36
N ALA A 188 -25.05 -2.38 -2.71
CA ALA A 188 -25.80 -3.10 -3.73
C ALA A 188 -27.28 -3.23 -3.36
N GLY A 189 -27.60 -3.51 -2.09
CA GLY A 189 -28.98 -3.55 -1.60
C GLY A 189 -29.69 -2.21 -1.74
N THR A 190 -29.00 -1.10 -1.47
CA THR A 190 -29.56 0.27 -1.66
C THR A 190 -29.86 0.54 -3.14
N LEU A 191 -29.05 0.00 -4.06
CA LEU A 191 -29.22 0.14 -5.51
C LEU A 191 -30.16 -0.93 -6.10
N GLY A 192 -30.73 -1.83 -5.30
CA GLY A 192 -31.63 -2.90 -5.75
C GLY A 192 -30.94 -4.01 -6.57
N LEU A 193 -29.64 -4.20 -6.39
CA LEU A 193 -28.88 -5.23 -7.07
C LEU A 193 -28.97 -6.55 -6.33
N ALA A 194 -29.21 -7.66 -7.07
CA ALA A 194 -29.05 -9.01 -6.56
C ALA A 194 -27.55 -9.34 -6.43
N VAL A 195 -27.13 -9.87 -5.27
CA VAL A 195 -25.72 -10.10 -4.96
C VAL A 195 -25.40 -11.60 -4.86
N THR A 196 -24.30 -12.01 -5.49
CA THR A 196 -23.69 -13.33 -5.33
C THR A 196 -22.29 -13.17 -4.72
N PRO A 197 -22.08 -13.49 -3.43
CA PRO A 197 -20.76 -13.47 -2.82
C PRO A 197 -19.91 -14.64 -3.33
N LEU A 198 -18.66 -14.35 -3.70
CA LEU A 198 -17.65 -15.33 -4.09
C LEU A 198 -16.52 -15.26 -3.08
N GLU A 199 -16.48 -16.26 -2.23
CA GLU A 199 -15.49 -16.36 -1.17
C GLU A 199 -14.29 -17.16 -1.68
N ILE A 200 -13.12 -16.53 -1.72
CA ILE A 200 -11.86 -17.18 -2.10
C ILE A 200 -10.89 -17.18 -0.94
N ARG A 201 -9.94 -18.09 -0.93
CA ARG A 201 -8.85 -18.16 0.07
C ARG A 201 -7.49 -18.35 -0.58
N ARG A 202 -7.45 -18.83 -1.82
CA ARG A 202 -6.25 -19.14 -2.59
C ARG A 202 -6.53 -18.97 -4.08
N ALA A 203 -5.47 -18.95 -4.90
CA ALA A 203 -5.60 -18.71 -6.34
C ALA A 203 -6.45 -19.77 -7.04
N GLU A 204 -6.34 -21.03 -6.61
CA GLU A 204 -7.09 -22.16 -7.22
C GLU A 204 -8.61 -22.03 -7.05
N ASP A 205 -9.08 -21.18 -6.16
CA ASP A 205 -10.51 -20.92 -5.97
C ASP A 205 -11.09 -19.98 -7.05
N LEU A 206 -10.25 -19.26 -7.82
CA LEU A 206 -10.67 -18.20 -8.76
C LEU A 206 -11.50 -18.74 -9.92
N ALA A 207 -10.98 -19.71 -10.67
CA ALA A 207 -11.69 -20.25 -11.83
C ALA A 207 -13.01 -20.91 -11.44
N PRO A 208 -13.08 -21.81 -10.42
CA PRO A 208 -14.35 -22.38 -9.95
C PRO A 208 -15.37 -21.33 -9.48
N ALA A 209 -14.94 -20.19 -8.96
CA ALA A 209 -15.81 -19.12 -8.50
C ALA A 209 -16.35 -18.25 -9.65
N ILE A 210 -15.52 -17.94 -10.65
CA ILE A 210 -15.86 -16.96 -11.70
C ILE A 210 -16.53 -17.62 -12.93
N GLU A 211 -16.04 -18.76 -13.39
CA GLU A 211 -16.54 -19.42 -14.61
C GLU A 211 -18.05 -19.70 -14.60
N PRO A 212 -18.65 -20.18 -13.49
CA PRO A 212 -20.09 -20.45 -13.45
C PRO A 212 -20.97 -19.21 -13.57
N LEU A 213 -20.41 -18.01 -13.45
CA LEU A 213 -21.18 -16.77 -13.49
C LEU A 213 -21.59 -16.34 -14.90
N LYS A 214 -21.09 -17.00 -15.95
CA LYS A 214 -21.44 -16.67 -17.33
C LYS A 214 -22.95 -16.75 -17.55
N GLY A 215 -23.57 -15.59 -17.89
CA GLY A 215 -25.02 -15.47 -18.03
C GLY A 215 -25.81 -15.40 -16.71
N HIS A 216 -25.13 -15.54 -15.55
CA HIS A 216 -25.75 -15.49 -14.22
C HIS A 216 -25.43 -14.22 -13.44
N ALA A 217 -24.39 -13.45 -13.84
CA ALA A 217 -24.07 -12.14 -13.31
C ALA A 217 -23.79 -11.14 -14.45
N ASP A 218 -23.98 -9.85 -14.20
CA ASP A 218 -23.77 -8.75 -15.13
C ASP A 218 -22.46 -8.01 -14.82
N GLY A 219 -22.05 -8.02 -13.56
CA GLY A 219 -20.82 -7.38 -13.08
C GLY A 219 -20.11 -8.18 -12.01
N LEU A 220 -18.81 -7.90 -11.87
CA LEU A 220 -17.95 -8.46 -10.84
C LEU A 220 -17.23 -7.34 -10.11
N TYR A 221 -17.55 -7.17 -8.83
CA TYR A 221 -16.79 -6.31 -7.93
C TYR A 221 -15.66 -7.13 -7.30
N VAL A 222 -14.41 -6.64 -7.40
CA VAL A 222 -13.24 -7.32 -6.85
C VAL A 222 -12.72 -6.52 -5.67
N VAL A 223 -12.78 -7.10 -4.47
CA VAL A 223 -12.19 -6.50 -3.26
C VAL A 223 -10.67 -6.46 -3.40
N THR A 224 -10.11 -5.28 -3.17
CA THR A 224 -8.66 -5.03 -3.33
C THR A 224 -7.89 -5.54 -2.12
N GLU A 225 -7.20 -6.67 -2.27
CA GLU A 225 -6.34 -7.27 -1.25
C GLU A 225 -5.19 -8.07 -1.90
N ALA A 226 -4.26 -8.62 -1.11
CA ALA A 226 -3.02 -9.19 -1.62
C ALA A 226 -3.23 -10.36 -2.62
N LEU A 227 -4.13 -11.31 -2.31
CA LEU A 227 -4.42 -12.45 -3.18
C LEU A 227 -5.01 -12.00 -4.52
N ALA A 228 -6.05 -11.14 -4.48
CA ALA A 228 -6.67 -10.61 -5.68
C ALA A 228 -5.69 -9.78 -6.51
N ASN A 229 -4.87 -8.96 -5.86
CA ASN A 229 -3.88 -8.12 -6.54
C ASN A 229 -2.79 -8.94 -7.24
N THR A 230 -2.33 -10.03 -6.61
CA THR A 230 -1.36 -10.94 -7.21
C THR A 230 -1.92 -11.61 -8.45
N ASN A 231 -3.19 -12.00 -8.41
CA ASN A 231 -3.87 -12.76 -9.46
C ASN A 231 -4.74 -11.88 -10.39
N ARG A 232 -4.54 -10.56 -10.41
CA ARG A 232 -5.38 -9.61 -11.14
C ARG A 232 -5.50 -9.89 -12.64
N PHE A 233 -4.44 -10.41 -13.27
CA PHE A 233 -4.48 -10.80 -14.68
C PHE A 233 -5.41 -12.00 -14.92
N GLU A 234 -5.32 -13.02 -14.07
CA GLU A 234 -6.17 -14.19 -14.12
C GLU A 234 -7.64 -13.84 -13.87
N ILE A 235 -7.91 -13.06 -12.80
CA ILE A 235 -9.25 -12.58 -12.47
C ILE A 235 -9.88 -11.86 -13.67
N ASN A 236 -9.16 -10.93 -14.31
CA ASN A 236 -9.68 -10.18 -15.44
C ASN A 236 -9.86 -11.04 -16.70
N THR A 237 -8.99 -12.02 -16.92
CA THR A 237 -9.12 -12.97 -18.02
C THR A 237 -10.37 -13.84 -17.86
N LEU A 238 -10.58 -14.41 -16.66
CA LEU A 238 -11.76 -15.20 -16.33
C LEU A 238 -13.05 -14.36 -16.41
N ALA A 239 -13.02 -13.14 -15.88
CA ALA A 239 -14.15 -12.22 -15.92
C ALA A 239 -14.54 -11.85 -17.36
N LEU A 240 -13.55 -11.54 -18.21
CA LEU A 240 -13.81 -11.24 -19.63
C LEU A 240 -14.39 -12.46 -20.37
N ALA A 241 -13.87 -13.66 -20.13
CA ALA A 241 -14.37 -14.90 -20.71
C ALA A 241 -15.81 -15.20 -20.25
N ALA A 242 -16.15 -14.88 -19.01
CA ALA A 242 -17.50 -14.96 -18.47
C ALA A 242 -18.39 -13.76 -18.85
N ARG A 243 -17.88 -12.78 -19.62
CA ARG A 243 -18.54 -11.53 -20.03
C ARG A 243 -19.01 -10.66 -18.85
N LEU A 244 -18.22 -10.63 -17.77
CA LEU A 244 -18.50 -9.84 -16.58
C LEU A 244 -17.83 -8.46 -16.66
N SER A 245 -18.58 -7.44 -16.36
CA SER A 245 -18.08 -6.06 -16.25
C SER A 245 -17.41 -5.86 -14.89
N THR A 246 -16.11 -5.65 -14.86
CA THR A 246 -15.35 -5.62 -13.61
C THR A 246 -15.24 -4.20 -13.03
N MET A 247 -15.40 -4.10 -11.69
CA MET A 247 -15.13 -2.90 -10.90
C MET A 247 -14.05 -3.19 -9.86
N HIS A 248 -13.05 -2.32 -9.80
CA HIS A 248 -11.89 -2.45 -8.93
C HIS A 248 -11.66 -1.20 -8.07
N GLY A 249 -10.87 -1.35 -7.03
CA GLY A 249 -10.47 -0.25 -6.14
C GLY A 249 -9.12 0.39 -6.48
N GLU A 250 -8.39 -0.15 -7.48
CA GLU A 250 -7.03 0.28 -7.79
C GLU A 250 -6.74 0.14 -9.30
N LYS A 251 -6.04 1.12 -9.85
CA LYS A 251 -5.70 1.24 -11.27
C LYS A 251 -4.99 0.03 -11.86
N GLY A 252 -4.09 -0.62 -11.12
CA GLY A 252 -3.30 -1.75 -11.61
C GLY A 252 -4.13 -2.94 -12.09
N TYR A 253 -5.39 -3.06 -11.62
CA TYR A 253 -6.32 -4.06 -12.17
C TYR A 253 -6.80 -3.68 -13.57
N VAL A 254 -7.03 -2.39 -13.83
CA VAL A 254 -7.47 -1.91 -15.14
C VAL A 254 -6.33 -2.02 -16.14
N GLU A 255 -5.10 -1.72 -15.73
CA GLU A 255 -3.88 -1.96 -16.51
C GLU A 255 -3.69 -3.46 -16.84
N ALA A 256 -4.19 -4.35 -15.98
CA ALA A 256 -4.19 -5.79 -16.17
C ALA A 256 -5.42 -6.32 -16.96
N GLY A 257 -6.18 -5.45 -17.63
CA GLY A 257 -7.31 -5.84 -18.47
C GLY A 257 -8.69 -5.72 -17.83
N GLY A 258 -8.81 -5.23 -16.60
CA GLY A 258 -10.10 -4.93 -15.96
C GLY A 258 -10.84 -3.80 -16.67
N LEU A 259 -12.16 -3.72 -16.50
CA LEU A 259 -12.99 -2.72 -17.17
C LEU A 259 -12.78 -1.32 -16.57
N MET A 260 -12.90 -1.18 -15.26
CA MET A 260 -12.78 0.11 -14.61
C MET A 260 -12.36 0.01 -13.14
N SER A 261 -11.79 1.10 -12.64
CA SER A 261 -11.49 1.27 -11.22
C SER A 261 -11.82 2.67 -10.74
N TYR A 262 -12.20 2.77 -9.48
CA TYR A 262 -12.31 4.03 -8.77
C TYR A 262 -11.72 3.89 -7.37
N GLY A 263 -10.68 4.66 -7.09
CA GLY A 263 -9.99 4.62 -5.80
C GLY A 263 -8.85 5.61 -5.70
N PRO A 264 -8.17 5.68 -4.55
CA PRO A 264 -7.05 6.57 -4.37
C PRO A 264 -5.83 6.14 -5.18
N SER A 265 -5.00 7.12 -5.53
CA SER A 265 -3.70 6.87 -6.15
C SER A 265 -2.74 6.23 -5.17
N PHE A 266 -2.39 4.96 -5.35
CA PHE A 266 -1.45 4.26 -4.49
C PHE A 266 -0.04 4.87 -4.54
N PRO A 267 0.50 5.29 -5.70
CA PRO A 267 1.74 6.06 -5.72
C PRO A 267 1.70 7.31 -4.84
N ASP A 268 0.60 8.09 -4.84
CA ASP A 268 0.43 9.27 -3.98
C ASP A 268 0.44 8.89 -2.50
N LEU A 269 -0.27 7.82 -2.13
CA LEU A 269 -0.28 7.33 -0.74
C LEU A 269 1.13 6.91 -0.28
N TYR A 270 1.88 6.18 -1.09
CA TYR A 270 3.26 5.81 -0.79
C TYR A 270 4.21 7.02 -0.73
N GLN A 271 4.01 8.01 -1.60
CA GLN A 271 4.73 9.28 -1.55
C GLN A 271 4.47 10.02 -0.22
N ARG A 272 3.22 10.06 0.24
CA ARG A 272 2.84 10.66 1.53
C ARG A 272 3.38 9.85 2.71
N ALA A 273 3.43 8.51 2.62
CA ALA A 273 4.03 7.67 3.65
C ALA A 273 5.50 8.02 3.90
N ALA A 274 6.25 8.44 2.87
CA ALA A 274 7.62 8.93 3.04
C ALA A 274 7.72 10.16 3.94
N VAL A 275 6.70 11.04 3.94
CA VAL A 275 6.65 12.20 4.85
C VAL A 275 6.47 11.75 6.31
N TYR A 276 5.71 10.69 6.55
CA TYR A 276 5.58 10.10 7.89
C TYR A 276 6.89 9.50 8.37
N VAL A 277 7.59 8.78 7.48
CA VAL A 277 8.92 8.24 7.76
C VAL A 277 9.90 9.35 8.11
N ASP A 278 9.92 10.45 7.35
CA ASP A 278 10.75 11.63 7.62
C ASP A 278 10.51 12.19 9.03
N LYS A 279 9.21 12.39 9.38
CA LYS A 279 8.84 12.89 10.72
C LYS A 279 9.32 11.94 11.82
N ILE A 280 9.16 10.63 11.65
CA ILE A 280 9.55 9.62 12.64
C ILE A 280 11.07 9.56 12.78
N LEU A 281 11.82 9.53 11.68
CA LEU A 281 13.29 9.55 11.72
C LEU A 281 13.85 10.84 12.33
N LYS A 282 13.07 11.94 12.32
CA LYS A 282 13.36 13.19 13.02
C LYS A 282 12.86 13.24 14.46
N GLY A 283 12.32 12.13 14.99
CA GLY A 283 11.96 11.98 16.40
C GLY A 283 10.45 12.14 16.72
N ALA A 284 9.58 12.30 15.74
CA ALA A 284 8.14 12.30 16.00
C ALA A 284 7.65 10.90 16.41
N LYS A 285 6.70 10.83 17.34
CA LYS A 285 6.11 9.58 17.76
C LYS A 285 4.94 9.21 16.84
N PRO A 286 4.80 7.93 16.43
CA PRO A 286 3.65 7.49 15.63
C PRO A 286 2.29 7.84 16.26
N SER A 287 2.18 7.73 17.59
CA SER A 287 0.96 8.06 18.34
C SER A 287 0.48 9.50 18.18
N ASP A 288 1.39 10.41 17.84
CA ASP A 288 1.11 11.85 17.72
C ASP A 288 0.82 12.26 16.26
N LEU A 289 0.97 11.33 15.34
CA LEU A 289 0.75 11.53 13.91
C LEU A 289 -0.61 10.91 13.52
N PRO A 290 -1.61 11.73 13.14
CA PRO A 290 -2.92 11.21 12.76
C PRO A 290 -2.83 10.34 11.50
N VAL A 291 -3.73 9.37 11.38
CA VAL A 291 -3.91 8.63 10.13
C VAL A 291 -4.63 9.54 9.14
N GLU A 292 -4.00 9.78 8.00
CA GLU A 292 -4.58 10.62 6.95
C GLU A 292 -5.44 9.78 6.00
N GLN A 293 -6.42 10.45 5.41
CA GLN A 293 -7.26 9.94 4.34
C GLN A 293 -6.77 10.45 2.98
N PRO A 294 -7.05 9.73 1.88
CA PRO A 294 -6.70 10.20 0.55
C PRO A 294 -7.48 11.46 0.19
N THR A 295 -6.84 12.34 -0.56
CA THR A 295 -7.45 13.56 -1.10
C THR A 295 -7.62 13.51 -2.62
N LYS A 296 -6.99 12.51 -3.25
CA LYS A 296 -7.06 12.28 -4.70
C LYS A 296 -7.62 10.90 -4.96
N PHE A 297 -8.63 10.84 -5.81
CA PHE A 297 -9.21 9.62 -6.31
C PHE A 297 -9.08 9.63 -7.83
N GLU A 298 -8.88 8.45 -8.41
CA GLU A 298 -8.69 8.27 -9.84
C GLU A 298 -9.78 7.34 -10.38
N LEU A 299 -10.50 7.81 -11.41
CA LEU A 299 -11.37 7.01 -12.24
C LEU A 299 -10.59 6.57 -13.47
N VAL A 300 -10.38 5.27 -13.62
CA VAL A 300 -9.67 4.70 -14.78
C VAL A 300 -10.61 3.75 -15.53
N ILE A 301 -10.68 3.88 -16.85
CA ILE A 301 -11.57 3.09 -17.71
C ILE A 301 -10.75 2.46 -18.84
N ASN A 302 -10.97 1.17 -19.10
CA ASN A 302 -10.35 0.42 -20.20
C ASN A 302 -11.35 0.30 -21.36
N ARG A 303 -11.15 1.09 -22.42
CA ARG A 303 -12.00 1.06 -23.62
C ARG A 303 -11.88 -0.24 -24.41
N LYS A 304 -10.69 -0.87 -24.44
CA LYS A 304 -10.54 -2.17 -25.10
C LYS A 304 -11.43 -3.22 -24.44
N THR A 305 -11.43 -3.27 -23.10
CA THR A 305 -12.26 -4.20 -22.33
C THR A 305 -13.75 -3.85 -22.49
N ALA A 306 -14.11 -2.56 -22.45
CA ALA A 306 -15.48 -2.13 -22.71
C ALA A 306 -15.97 -2.61 -24.10
N ASN A 307 -15.18 -2.36 -25.14
CA ASN A 307 -15.50 -2.80 -26.52
C ASN A 307 -15.62 -4.32 -26.63
N ALA A 308 -14.71 -5.09 -25.99
CA ALA A 308 -14.76 -6.54 -25.98
C ALA A 308 -16.01 -7.09 -25.28
N LEU A 309 -16.55 -6.37 -24.29
CA LEU A 309 -17.81 -6.66 -23.62
C LEU A 309 -19.05 -6.19 -24.40
N GLY A 310 -18.86 -5.39 -25.45
CA GLY A 310 -19.95 -4.77 -26.22
C GLY A 310 -20.57 -3.57 -25.50
N LEU A 311 -19.84 -2.92 -24.62
CA LEU A 311 -20.29 -1.77 -23.85
C LEU A 311 -19.88 -0.45 -24.54
N THR A 312 -20.78 0.53 -24.47
CA THR A 312 -20.49 1.90 -24.92
C THR A 312 -20.36 2.80 -23.71
N VAL A 313 -19.13 3.29 -23.47
CA VAL A 313 -18.89 4.27 -22.40
C VAL A 313 -19.30 5.65 -22.91
N SER A 314 -20.12 6.36 -22.15
CA SER A 314 -20.58 7.69 -22.52
C SER A 314 -19.43 8.70 -22.60
N SER A 315 -19.54 9.69 -23.51
CA SER A 315 -18.54 10.75 -23.62
C SER A 315 -18.41 11.56 -22.32
N MET A 316 -19.49 11.70 -21.57
CA MET A 316 -19.50 12.39 -20.29
C MET A 316 -18.66 11.63 -19.25
N LEU A 317 -18.80 10.31 -19.15
CA LEU A 317 -18.01 9.50 -18.21
C LEU A 317 -16.53 9.42 -18.63
N LEU A 318 -16.25 9.36 -19.96
CA LEU A 318 -14.87 9.43 -20.46
C LEU A 318 -14.21 10.78 -20.13
N ALA A 319 -14.97 11.88 -20.15
CA ALA A 319 -14.44 13.19 -19.78
C ALA A 319 -14.21 13.36 -18.27
N GLN A 320 -14.86 12.54 -17.43
CA GLN A 320 -14.64 12.50 -15.99
C GLN A 320 -13.49 11.55 -15.58
N ALA A 321 -13.10 10.64 -16.48
CA ALA A 321 -12.04 9.71 -16.20
C ALA A 321 -10.67 10.43 -16.15
N ASP A 322 -9.89 10.14 -15.12
CA ASP A 322 -8.50 10.62 -14.98
C ASP A 322 -7.58 9.94 -15.99
N GLU A 323 -7.94 8.71 -16.39
CA GLU A 323 -7.20 7.96 -17.42
C GLU A 323 -8.14 7.03 -18.20
N VAL A 324 -7.92 6.97 -19.50
CA VAL A 324 -8.60 6.03 -20.41
C VAL A 324 -7.54 5.17 -21.10
N ILE A 325 -7.60 3.85 -20.89
CA ILE A 325 -6.72 2.87 -21.55
C ILE A 325 -7.35 2.48 -22.89
N GLU A 326 -6.62 2.74 -23.98
CA GLU A 326 -7.04 2.48 -25.37
C GLU A 326 -6.39 1.23 -25.96
#